data_7136cbf8eefd88ac32e86183752ebdca
#
_entry.id   7136cbf8eefd88ac32e86183752ebdca
#
_cell.length_a   1.000
_cell.length_b   1.000
_cell.length_c   1.000
_cell.angle_alpha   90.00
_cell.angle_beta   90.00
_cell.angle_gamma   90.00
#
_symmetry.space_group_name_H-M   'P 1'
#
loop_
_entity.id
_entity.type
_entity.pdbx_description
1 polymer ?
#
loop_
_entity_poly.entity_id
_entity_poly.type
_entity_poly.pdbx_seq_one_letter_code
_entity_poly.pdbx_strand_id
1 'polypeptide(L)'
;GLNPLIVGALIVAIGLSLGGATGYAINPARDLGPRIAHAILPIAGKGGSNWSYAIVPILGPIAGGLLGAVVYAVFYKHTFNIGCAIAIVVVIITLILGYILNKSSKKGDIESIY
;
A
#
# COMPACT_ATOMS: atom_id res chain seq x y z
N GLY A 1 -16.28 2.31 -24.03
CA GLY A 1 -16.81 3.04 -22.93
C GLY A 1 -15.88 4.02 -22.28
N LEU A 2 -16.42 4.91 -21.48
CA LEU A 2 -15.68 5.93 -20.74
C LEU A 2 -14.96 5.40 -19.49
N ASN A 3 -15.22 4.13 -19.10
CA ASN A 3 -14.67 3.57 -17.86
C ASN A 3 -13.13 3.68 -17.73
N PRO A 4 -12.33 3.36 -18.74
CA PRO A 4 -10.89 3.50 -18.62
C PRO A 4 -10.42 4.95 -18.38
N LEU A 5 -11.10 5.93 -18.98
CA LEU A 5 -10.82 7.36 -18.79
C LEU A 5 -11.14 7.79 -17.36
N ILE A 6 -12.28 7.37 -16.82
CA ILE A 6 -12.71 7.68 -15.44
C ILE A 6 -11.74 7.04 -14.44
N VAL A 7 -11.35 5.80 -14.65
CA VAL A 7 -10.35 5.12 -13.81
C VAL A 7 -9.01 5.83 -13.88
N GLY A 8 -8.55 6.22 -15.09
CA GLY A 8 -7.33 6.98 -15.26
C GLY A 8 -7.36 8.33 -14.52
N ALA A 9 -8.46 9.07 -14.62
CA ALA A 9 -8.65 10.33 -13.91
C ALA A 9 -8.63 10.13 -12.36
N LEU A 10 -9.24 9.07 -11.87
CA LEU A 10 -9.19 8.70 -10.45
C LEU A 10 -7.74 8.43 -9.99
N ILE A 11 -6.96 7.68 -10.76
CA ILE A 11 -5.56 7.39 -10.46
C ILE A 11 -4.72 8.69 -10.43
N VAL A 12 -4.96 9.60 -11.37
CA VAL A 12 -4.31 10.93 -11.35
C VAL A 12 -4.67 11.71 -10.09
N ALA A 13 -5.96 11.75 -9.71
CA ALA A 13 -6.42 12.43 -8.51
C ALA A 13 -5.77 11.85 -7.23
N ILE A 14 -5.66 10.52 -7.12
CA ILE A 14 -4.97 9.85 -6.01
C ILE A 14 -3.49 10.23 -6.00
N GLY A 15 -2.82 10.26 -7.15
CA GLY A 15 -1.42 10.66 -7.27
C GLY A 15 -1.17 12.08 -6.79
N LEU A 16 -2.03 13.02 -7.19
CA LEU A 16 -1.91 14.43 -6.83
C LEU A 16 -2.22 14.69 -5.34
N SER A 17 -3.14 13.94 -4.74
CA SER A 17 -3.57 14.13 -3.34
C SER A 17 -2.73 13.37 -2.32
N LEU A 18 -2.39 12.11 -2.59
CA LEU A 18 -1.77 11.19 -1.63
C LEU A 18 -0.35 10.76 -2.02
N GLY A 19 0.13 11.17 -3.20
CA GLY A 19 1.44 10.77 -3.72
C GLY A 19 2.62 11.22 -2.85
N GLY A 20 2.50 12.34 -2.16
CA GLY A 20 3.55 12.87 -1.30
C GLY A 20 3.94 11.96 -0.11
N ALA A 21 2.98 11.21 0.42
CA ALA A 21 3.22 10.35 1.58
C ALA A 21 4.01 9.07 1.24
N THR A 22 3.87 8.53 0.03
CA THR A 22 4.41 7.21 -0.33
C THR A 22 5.22 7.19 -1.63
N GLY A 23 5.45 8.34 -2.25
CA GLY A 23 6.03 8.39 -3.60
C GLY A 23 5.14 7.71 -4.65
N TYR A 24 3.82 7.73 -4.44
CA TYR A 24 2.85 7.12 -5.34
C TYR A 24 2.96 5.58 -5.43
N ALA A 25 3.29 4.94 -4.30
CA ALA A 25 3.45 3.49 -4.20
C ALA A 25 2.09 2.78 -4.03
N ILE A 26 1.24 2.83 -5.05
CA ILE A 26 -0.14 2.31 -5.05
C ILE A 26 -0.27 0.86 -5.54
N ASN A 27 0.85 0.22 -5.86
CA ASN A 27 0.86 -1.11 -6.46
C ASN A 27 2.13 -1.86 -6.05
N PRO A 28 2.02 -3.12 -5.57
CA PRO A 28 3.18 -3.92 -5.18
C PRO A 28 4.23 -4.09 -6.28
N ALA A 29 3.81 -4.37 -7.50
CA ALA A 29 4.74 -4.58 -8.62
C ALA A 29 5.44 -3.28 -9.03
N ARG A 30 4.72 -2.14 -8.97
CA ARG A 30 5.26 -0.82 -9.27
C ARG A 30 6.34 -0.40 -8.27
N ASP A 31 6.28 -0.86 -7.02
CA ASP A 31 7.33 -0.61 -6.03
C ASP A 31 8.44 -1.67 -6.09
N LEU A 32 8.09 -2.95 -6.10
CA LEU A 32 9.06 -4.04 -6.08
C LEU A 32 9.95 -4.09 -7.32
N GLY A 33 9.41 -3.85 -8.50
CA GLY A 33 10.18 -3.87 -9.75
C GLY A 33 11.37 -2.90 -9.71
N PRO A 34 11.15 -1.59 -9.55
CA PRO A 34 12.23 -0.62 -9.41
C PRO A 34 13.14 -0.86 -8.20
N ARG A 35 12.61 -1.35 -7.08
CA ARG A 35 13.38 -1.65 -5.86
C ARG A 35 14.36 -2.80 -6.09
N ILE A 36 13.94 -3.85 -6.76
CA ILE A 36 14.81 -4.99 -7.16
C ILE A 36 15.85 -4.49 -8.17
N ALA A 37 15.45 -3.75 -9.18
CA ALA A 37 16.37 -3.17 -10.15
C ALA A 37 17.41 -2.28 -9.48
N HIS A 38 16.99 -1.39 -8.56
CA HIS A 38 17.90 -0.56 -7.76
C HIS A 38 18.87 -1.40 -6.91
N ALA A 39 18.41 -2.53 -6.35
CA ALA A 39 19.26 -3.40 -5.54
C ALA A 39 20.37 -4.09 -6.38
N ILE A 40 20.02 -4.55 -7.59
CA ILE A 40 20.89 -5.36 -8.45
C ILE A 40 21.79 -4.50 -9.33
N LEU A 41 21.28 -3.40 -9.90
CA LEU A 41 22.04 -2.60 -10.87
C LEU A 41 23.20 -1.86 -10.20
N PRO A 42 24.37 -1.76 -10.86
CA PRO A 42 25.54 -1.05 -10.35
C PRO A 42 25.39 0.47 -10.57
N ILE A 43 24.52 1.12 -9.79
CA ILE A 43 24.30 2.55 -9.88
C ILE A 43 25.31 3.27 -8.99
N ALA A 44 26.10 4.15 -9.54
CA ALA A 44 27.09 4.92 -8.78
C ALA A 44 26.41 5.82 -7.74
N GLY A 45 26.91 5.79 -6.50
CA GLY A 45 26.41 6.61 -5.39
C GLY A 45 25.03 6.20 -4.86
N LYS A 46 24.46 5.05 -5.28
CA LYS A 46 23.18 4.59 -4.74
C LYS A 46 23.30 4.27 -3.24
N GLY A 47 22.30 4.67 -2.46
CA GLY A 47 22.12 4.23 -1.08
C GLY A 47 21.48 2.83 -0.98
N GLY A 48 20.96 2.48 0.19
CA GLY A 48 20.19 1.26 0.39
C GLY A 48 18.85 1.28 -0.36
N SER A 49 18.35 0.08 -0.72
CA SER A 49 17.06 -0.07 -1.43
C SER A 49 15.84 -0.03 -0.50
N ASN A 50 16.00 0.36 0.75
CA ASN A 50 14.95 0.52 1.77
C ASN A 50 13.96 -0.67 1.82
N TRP A 51 14.49 -1.87 2.00
CA TRP A 51 13.69 -3.11 2.02
C TRP A 51 12.70 -3.17 3.18
N SER A 52 13.00 -2.53 4.30
CA SER A 52 12.09 -2.45 5.46
C SER A 52 10.76 -1.77 5.11
N TYR A 53 10.79 -0.78 4.21
CA TYR A 53 9.59 -0.09 3.74
C TYR A 53 8.81 -0.92 2.69
N ALA A 54 9.44 -1.89 2.01
CA ALA A 54 8.83 -2.64 0.90
C ALA A 54 7.52 -3.35 1.28
N ILE A 55 7.35 -3.71 2.56
CA ILE A 55 6.14 -4.35 3.06
C ILE A 55 4.89 -3.44 2.95
N VAL A 56 5.07 -2.12 3.05
CA VAL A 56 3.98 -1.14 3.00
C VAL A 56 3.31 -1.12 1.62
N PRO A 57 4.04 -0.91 0.50
CA PRO A 57 3.46 -0.94 -0.85
C PRO A 57 3.04 -2.34 -1.31
N ILE A 58 3.37 -3.40 -0.59
CA ILE A 58 2.85 -4.75 -0.83
C ILE A 58 1.50 -4.93 -0.13
N LEU A 59 1.45 -4.74 1.18
CA LEU A 59 0.25 -5.04 1.97
C LEU A 59 -0.83 -3.96 1.84
N GLY A 60 -0.44 -2.69 1.77
CA GLY A 60 -1.38 -1.57 1.69
C GLY A 60 -2.33 -1.66 0.50
N PRO A 61 -1.84 -1.77 -0.74
CA PRO A 61 -2.70 -1.86 -1.92
C PRO A 61 -3.57 -3.12 -1.96
N ILE A 62 -3.08 -4.26 -1.45
CA ILE A 62 -3.86 -5.50 -1.35
C ILE A 62 -5.02 -5.30 -0.37
N ALA A 63 -4.74 -4.77 0.81
CA ALA A 63 -5.78 -4.48 1.81
C ALA A 63 -6.79 -3.45 1.29
N GLY A 64 -6.32 -2.38 0.62
CA GLY A 64 -7.18 -1.39 -0.02
C GLY A 64 -8.07 -1.96 -1.11
N GLY A 65 -7.55 -2.85 -1.94
CA GLY A 65 -8.31 -3.56 -2.96
C GLY A 65 -9.41 -4.46 -2.39
N LEU A 66 -9.09 -5.21 -1.32
CA LEU A 66 -10.06 -6.03 -0.60
C LEU A 66 -11.17 -5.16 0.03
N LEU A 67 -10.81 -4.06 0.66
CA LEU A 67 -11.79 -3.12 1.23
C LEU A 67 -12.70 -2.53 0.15
N GLY A 68 -12.13 -2.12 -0.99
CA GLY A 68 -12.88 -1.63 -2.14
C GLY A 68 -13.87 -2.66 -2.67
N ALA A 69 -13.47 -3.93 -2.76
CA ALA A 69 -14.35 -5.03 -3.16
C ALA A 69 -15.51 -5.23 -2.17
N VAL A 70 -15.26 -5.14 -0.86
CA VAL A 70 -16.31 -5.22 0.17
C VAL A 70 -17.29 -4.05 0.03
N VAL A 71 -16.78 -2.82 -0.09
CA VAL A 71 -17.61 -1.64 -0.28
C VAL A 71 -18.50 -1.80 -1.51
N TYR A 72 -17.94 -2.24 -2.63
CA TYR A 72 -18.72 -2.49 -3.85
C TYR A 72 -19.79 -3.57 -3.65
N ALA A 73 -19.44 -4.70 -3.01
CA ALA A 73 -20.38 -5.79 -2.77
C ALA A 73 -21.56 -5.35 -1.89
N VAL A 74 -21.28 -4.60 -0.83
CA VAL A 74 -22.31 -4.17 0.13
C VAL A 74 -23.19 -3.06 -0.46
N PHE A 75 -22.59 -2.00 -1.03
CA PHE A 75 -23.35 -0.81 -1.44
C PHE A 75 -24.00 -0.93 -2.83
N TYR A 76 -23.34 -1.63 -3.76
CA TYR A 76 -23.84 -1.74 -5.13
C TYR A 76 -24.51 -3.07 -5.44
N LYS A 77 -24.02 -4.16 -4.85
CA LYS A 77 -24.59 -5.50 -5.05
C LYS A 77 -25.57 -5.89 -3.95
N HIS A 78 -25.65 -5.13 -2.87
CA HIS A 78 -26.46 -5.44 -1.68
C HIS A 78 -26.23 -6.87 -1.16
N THR A 79 -24.98 -7.35 -1.27
CA THR A 79 -24.60 -8.71 -0.87
C THR A 79 -23.51 -8.65 0.19
N PHE A 80 -23.70 -9.41 1.25
CA PHE A 80 -22.65 -9.65 2.25
C PHE A 80 -22.49 -11.16 2.41
N ASN A 81 -21.33 -11.66 2.08
CA ASN A 81 -21.02 -13.09 2.14
C ASN A 81 -19.76 -13.34 2.98
N ILE A 82 -19.44 -14.61 3.17
CA ILE A 82 -18.25 -15.03 3.94
C ILE A 82 -16.95 -14.42 3.37
N GLY A 83 -16.87 -14.22 2.07
CA GLY A 83 -15.72 -13.54 1.44
C GLY A 83 -15.55 -12.09 1.90
N CYS A 84 -16.66 -11.34 2.08
CA CYS A 84 -16.64 -10.00 2.62
C CYS A 84 -16.13 -9.99 4.07
N ALA A 85 -16.60 -10.95 4.89
CA ALA A 85 -16.15 -11.08 6.28
C ALA A 85 -14.65 -11.38 6.35
N ILE A 86 -14.14 -12.32 5.55
CA ILE A 86 -12.72 -12.65 5.47
C ILE A 86 -11.91 -11.43 5.04
N ALA A 87 -12.35 -10.70 4.01
CA ALA A 87 -11.67 -9.50 3.52
C ALA A 87 -11.56 -8.42 4.61
N ILE A 88 -12.63 -8.18 5.37
CA ILE A 88 -12.62 -7.23 6.50
C ILE A 88 -11.59 -7.65 7.55
N VAL A 89 -11.56 -8.93 7.93
CA VAL A 89 -10.59 -9.45 8.89
C VAL A 89 -9.16 -9.22 8.41
N VAL A 90 -8.87 -9.51 7.14
CA VAL A 90 -7.53 -9.27 6.55
C VAL A 90 -7.16 -7.79 6.60
N VAL A 91 -8.09 -6.89 6.27
CA VAL A 91 -7.86 -5.43 6.36
C VAL A 91 -7.55 -5.02 7.80
N ILE A 92 -8.33 -5.48 8.77
CA ILE A 92 -8.10 -5.16 10.20
C ILE A 92 -6.72 -5.65 10.65
N ILE A 93 -6.34 -6.89 10.32
CA ILE A 93 -5.02 -7.44 10.64
C ILE A 93 -3.91 -6.59 10.03
N THR A 94 -4.07 -6.18 8.77
CA THR A 94 -3.08 -5.34 8.08
C THR A 94 -2.92 -3.97 8.76
N LEU A 95 -4.01 -3.34 9.18
CA LEU A 95 -3.98 -2.07 9.91
C LEU A 95 -3.33 -2.19 11.28
N ILE A 96 -3.65 -3.25 12.03
CA ILE A 96 -3.03 -3.53 13.34
C ILE A 96 -1.52 -3.75 13.17
N LEU A 97 -1.12 -4.57 12.20
CA LEU A 97 0.29 -4.83 11.91
C LEU A 97 1.03 -3.53 11.55
N GLY A 98 0.45 -2.70 10.67
CA GLY A 98 1.00 -1.40 10.30
C GLY A 98 1.16 -0.46 11.51
N TYR A 99 0.18 -0.43 12.41
CA TYR A 99 0.25 0.35 13.64
C TYR A 99 1.37 -0.13 14.57
N ILE A 100 1.49 -1.45 14.78
CA ILE A 100 2.54 -2.04 15.62
C ILE A 100 3.92 -1.76 15.07
N LEU A 101 4.13 -1.96 13.76
CA LEU A 101 5.42 -1.71 13.10
C LEU A 101 5.83 -0.23 13.18
N ASN A 102 4.88 0.68 12.97
CA ASN A 102 5.14 2.12 13.08
C ASN A 102 5.50 2.54 14.52
N LYS A 103 4.83 1.96 15.51
CA LYS A 103 5.12 2.22 16.94
C LYS A 103 6.51 1.69 17.34
N SER A 104 6.89 0.52 16.82
CA SER A 104 8.21 -0.07 17.08
C SER A 104 9.34 0.77 16.44
N SER A 105 9.14 1.25 15.22
CA SER A 105 10.11 2.12 14.53
C SER A 105 10.36 3.41 15.31
N LYS A 106 9.30 4.10 15.74
CA LYS A 106 9.43 5.33 16.54
C LYS A 106 10.17 5.12 17.86
N LYS A 107 10.00 3.95 18.49
CA LYS A 107 10.72 3.65 19.72
C LYS A 107 12.22 3.47 19.50
N GLY A 108 12.62 2.79 18.42
CA GLY A 108 14.02 2.63 18.05
C GLY A 108 14.72 3.96 17.73
N ASP A 109 14.03 4.87 17.03
CA ASP A 109 14.57 6.19 16.72
C ASP A 109 14.81 7.02 17.98
N ILE A 110 13.96 6.93 18.99
CA ILE A 110 14.13 7.65 20.27
C ILE A 110 15.29 7.06 21.07
N GLU A 111 15.42 5.72 21.14
CA GLU A 111 16.52 5.06 21.86
C GLU A 111 17.89 5.29 21.22
N SER A 112 17.95 5.62 19.92
CA SER A 112 19.19 5.95 19.22
C SER A 112 19.68 7.38 19.43
N ILE A 113 18.88 8.25 20.05
CA ILE A 113 19.20 9.66 20.31
C ILE A 113 19.83 9.85 21.71
N TYR A 114 19.66 8.88 22.62
CA TYR A 114 20.22 8.86 23.98
C TYR A 114 21.30 7.77 24.10
#